data_787caf1f289a644502b62ea94a2d3a88
#
_entry.id   787caf1f289a644502b62ea94a2d3a88
#
_cell.length_a   1.000
_cell.length_b   1.000
_cell.length_c   1.000
_cell.angle_alpha   90.00
_cell.angle_beta   90.00
_cell.angle_gamma   90.00
#
_symmetry.space_group_name_H-M   'P 1'
#
loop_
_entity.id
_entity.type
_entity.pdbx_description
1 polymer ?
#
loop_
_entity_poly.entity_id
_entity_poly.type
_entity_poly.pdbx_seq_one_letter_code
_entity_poly.pdbx_strand_id
1 'polypeptide(L)'
;MRMFLFAKRNIKEILRDPINLFFGLGFPLVLLALLSIINSAIPPEAKNTMFQINNLAPGLTMFGSVFMALFAGMLLSKDRTSSFLMRLFTSPMTATDFILGYSLPMIVMTIVQATITLLVAGFFGLNININILFAIIMTALTSLLFVGTGLFFGSILNDKAVGGVCGALLTNVAGWLSGVFVPIDLIGGAFKTITNILPFYHSVEA
;
A
#
# COMPACT_ATOMS: atom_id res chain seq x y z
N MET A 1 -25.32 2.53 -9.02
CA MET A 1 -25.89 1.97 -7.78
C MET A 1 -25.34 0.55 -7.46
N ARG A 2 -25.19 -0.35 -8.44
CA ARG A 2 -24.68 -1.73 -8.25
C ARG A 2 -23.22 -1.78 -7.77
N MET A 3 -22.34 -1.02 -8.42
CA MET A 3 -20.94 -0.85 -8.01
C MET A 3 -20.79 -0.51 -6.52
N PHE A 4 -21.55 0.48 -6.01
CA PHE A 4 -21.48 0.87 -4.60
C PHE A 4 -21.94 -0.20 -3.63
N LEU A 5 -22.97 -0.98 -3.99
CA LEU A 5 -23.41 -2.11 -3.18
C LEU A 5 -22.33 -3.19 -3.10
N PHE A 6 -21.67 -3.46 -4.22
CA PHE A 6 -20.57 -4.40 -4.29
C PHE A 6 -19.33 -3.89 -3.52
N ALA A 7 -18.95 -2.63 -3.71
CA ALA A 7 -17.88 -2.00 -2.93
C ALA A 7 -18.16 -2.04 -1.42
N LYS A 8 -19.40 -1.76 -0.99
CA LYS A 8 -19.81 -1.84 0.41
C LYS A 8 -19.68 -3.26 0.99
N ARG A 9 -19.99 -4.29 0.20
CA ARG A 9 -19.76 -5.70 0.59
C ARG A 9 -18.27 -5.92 0.82
N ASN A 10 -17.41 -5.50 -0.11
CA ASN A 10 -15.98 -5.68 -0.04
C ASN A 10 -15.36 -4.93 1.15
N ILE A 11 -15.77 -3.68 1.41
CA ILE A 11 -15.38 -2.95 2.63
C ILE A 11 -15.71 -3.74 3.90
N LYS A 12 -16.93 -4.28 3.99
CA LYS A 12 -17.31 -5.07 5.16
C LYS A 12 -16.48 -6.33 5.33
N GLU A 13 -16.08 -6.96 4.24
CA GLU A 13 -15.22 -8.14 4.28
C GLU A 13 -13.82 -7.80 4.77
N ILE A 14 -13.22 -6.73 4.25
CA ILE A 14 -11.92 -6.22 4.69
C ILE A 14 -11.94 -5.86 6.18
N LEU A 15 -12.96 -5.12 6.63
CA LEU A 15 -13.08 -4.69 8.03
C LEU A 15 -13.36 -5.83 9.01
N ARG A 16 -13.79 -6.99 8.53
CA ARG A 16 -14.01 -8.19 9.35
C ARG A 16 -12.78 -9.10 9.40
N ASP A 17 -11.76 -8.81 8.61
CA ASP A 17 -10.52 -9.57 8.61
C ASP A 17 -9.46 -8.83 9.47
N PRO A 18 -9.22 -9.28 10.73
CA PRO A 18 -8.30 -8.63 11.64
C PRO A 18 -6.85 -8.69 11.14
N ILE A 19 -6.50 -9.70 10.36
CA ILE A 19 -5.15 -9.84 9.80
C ILE A 19 -4.93 -8.76 8.75
N ASN A 20 -5.89 -8.58 7.84
CA ASN A 20 -5.82 -7.53 6.83
C ASN A 20 -5.79 -6.13 7.46
N LEU A 21 -6.57 -5.88 8.50
CA LEU A 21 -6.54 -4.61 9.23
C LEU A 21 -5.20 -4.38 9.93
N PHE A 22 -4.63 -5.42 10.55
CA PHE A 22 -3.34 -5.31 11.21
C PHE A 22 -2.23 -4.99 10.19
N PHE A 23 -2.11 -5.73 9.11
CA PHE A 23 -1.08 -5.47 8.11
C PHE A 23 -1.33 -4.21 7.28
N GLY A 24 -2.58 -3.87 7.01
CA GLY A 24 -2.92 -2.69 6.20
C GLY A 24 -2.84 -1.37 6.96
N LEU A 25 -3.18 -1.34 8.24
CA LEU A 25 -3.21 -0.13 9.07
C LEU A 25 -2.21 -0.18 10.22
N GLY A 26 -2.19 -1.28 10.97
CA GLY A 26 -1.38 -1.39 12.18
C GLY A 26 0.11 -1.52 11.91
N PHE A 27 0.49 -2.34 10.94
CA PHE A 27 1.90 -2.63 10.67
C PHE A 27 2.71 -1.40 10.24
N PRO A 28 2.24 -0.53 9.33
CA PRO A 28 2.93 0.74 9.03
C PRO A 28 3.10 1.63 10.27
N LEU A 29 2.12 1.66 11.17
CA LEU A 29 2.20 2.44 12.42
C LEU A 29 3.23 1.85 13.39
N VAL A 30 3.26 0.53 13.53
CA VAL A 30 4.26 -0.16 14.35
C VAL A 30 5.67 0.09 13.81
N LEU A 31 5.86 0.03 12.49
CA LEU A 31 7.14 0.36 11.86
C LEU A 31 7.52 1.82 12.07
N LEU A 32 6.58 2.75 11.92
CA LEU A 32 6.81 4.17 12.15
C LEU A 32 7.30 4.41 13.59
N ALA A 33 6.59 3.87 14.57
CA ALA A 33 6.96 4.00 15.97
C ALA A 33 8.33 3.38 16.27
N LEU A 34 8.55 2.14 15.82
CA LEU A 34 9.80 1.41 16.01
C LEU A 34 10.99 2.17 15.42
N LEU A 35 10.92 2.57 14.16
CA LEU A 35 12.01 3.26 13.47
C LEU A 35 12.24 4.66 14.03
N SER A 36 11.19 5.36 14.48
CA SER A 36 11.32 6.66 15.15
C SER A 36 12.01 6.54 16.51
N ILE A 37 11.70 5.49 17.29
CA ILE A 37 12.38 5.18 18.54
C ILE A 37 13.86 4.85 18.29
N ILE A 38 14.15 4.00 17.31
CA ILE A 38 15.52 3.69 16.92
C ILE A 38 16.28 4.95 16.53
N ASN A 39 15.70 5.82 15.70
CA ASN A 39 16.32 7.09 15.30
C ASN A 39 16.60 8.01 16.49
N SER A 40 15.75 8.01 17.52
CA SER A 40 15.97 8.79 18.73
C SER A 40 17.13 8.27 19.58
N ALA A 41 17.40 6.98 19.52
CA ALA A 41 18.48 6.31 20.25
C ALA A 41 19.85 6.40 19.54
N ILE A 42 19.89 6.78 18.27
CA ILE A 42 21.14 6.93 17.51
C ILE A 42 21.84 8.23 17.92
N PRO A 43 23.17 8.19 18.24
CA PRO A 43 23.95 9.39 18.54
C PRO A 43 23.90 10.41 17.39
N PRO A 44 23.96 11.72 17.67
CA PRO A 44 23.84 12.77 16.64
C PRO A 44 24.85 12.65 15.49
N GLU A 45 26.04 12.12 15.80
CA GLU A 45 27.13 11.95 14.85
C GLU A 45 26.90 10.80 13.84
N ALA A 46 26.05 9.84 14.20
CA ALA A 46 25.70 8.65 13.39
C ALA A 46 24.30 8.73 12.77
N LYS A 47 23.57 9.84 12.95
CA LYS A 47 22.22 10.00 12.42
C LYS A 47 22.21 9.92 10.90
N ASN A 48 21.51 8.95 10.37
CA ASN A 48 21.24 8.80 8.95
C ASN A 48 19.95 9.57 8.57
N THR A 49 19.99 10.32 7.49
CA THR A 49 18.83 11.03 6.94
C THR A 49 17.65 10.11 6.64
N MET A 50 17.92 8.85 6.40
CA MET A 50 16.98 7.79 6.10
C MET A 50 15.93 7.57 7.21
N PHE A 51 16.36 7.64 8.47
CA PHE A 51 15.49 7.46 9.63
C PHE A 51 14.82 8.76 10.11
N GLN A 52 15.07 9.87 9.41
CA GLN A 52 14.34 11.11 9.70
C GLN A 52 12.86 10.94 9.38
N ILE A 53 12.01 11.48 10.24
CA ILE A 53 10.56 11.34 10.13
C ILE A 53 10.02 11.85 8.79
N ASN A 54 10.65 12.87 8.22
CA ASN A 54 10.27 13.46 6.93
C ASN A 54 10.44 12.48 5.75
N ASN A 55 11.36 11.52 5.86
CA ASN A 55 11.57 10.48 4.85
C ASN A 55 10.82 9.19 5.18
N LEU A 56 10.76 8.84 6.48
CA LEU A 56 10.07 7.64 6.94
C LEU A 56 8.56 7.69 6.70
N ALA A 57 7.92 8.81 7.00
CA ALA A 57 6.46 8.88 6.96
C ALA A 57 5.89 8.69 5.53
N PRO A 58 6.38 9.41 4.48
CA PRO A 58 5.95 9.14 3.10
C PRO A 58 6.27 7.72 2.65
N GLY A 59 7.47 7.22 2.97
CA GLY A 59 7.88 5.86 2.64
C GLY A 59 6.95 4.79 3.21
N LEU A 60 6.52 4.94 4.46
CA LEU A 60 5.60 4.00 5.10
C LEU A 60 4.17 4.12 4.60
N THR A 61 3.73 5.29 4.13
CA THR A 61 2.42 5.41 3.45
C THR A 61 2.41 4.65 2.12
N MET A 62 3.48 4.81 1.34
CA MET A 62 3.67 4.04 0.11
C MET A 62 3.74 2.53 0.38
N PHE A 63 4.52 2.12 1.38
CA PHE A 63 4.66 0.72 1.77
C PHE A 63 3.30 0.11 2.18
N GLY A 64 2.47 0.86 2.91
CA GLY A 64 1.09 0.46 3.21
C GLY A 64 0.23 0.25 1.97
N SER A 65 0.44 1.07 0.92
CA SER A 65 -0.28 0.92 -0.35
C SER A 65 0.03 -0.41 -1.06
N VAL A 66 1.24 -0.93 -0.91
CA VAL A 66 1.63 -2.24 -1.48
C VAL A 66 0.84 -3.38 -0.83
N PHE A 67 0.56 -3.30 0.48
CA PHE A 67 -0.30 -4.28 1.13
C PHE A 67 -1.73 -4.27 0.58
N MET A 68 -2.22 -3.12 0.10
CA MET A 68 -3.54 -3.09 -0.55
C MET A 68 -3.55 -3.87 -1.87
N ALA A 69 -2.41 -4.01 -2.57
CA ALA A 69 -2.29 -4.93 -3.70
C ALA A 69 -2.50 -6.39 -3.27
N LEU A 70 -1.87 -6.79 -2.17
CA LEU A 70 -2.04 -8.13 -1.61
C LEU A 70 -3.50 -8.40 -1.27
N PHE A 71 -4.15 -7.49 -0.55
CA PHE A 71 -5.54 -7.67 -0.10
C PHE A 71 -6.52 -7.66 -1.27
N ALA A 72 -6.33 -6.79 -2.26
CA ALA A 72 -7.12 -6.78 -3.48
C ALA A 72 -7.02 -8.12 -4.23
N GLY A 73 -5.79 -8.63 -4.38
CA GLY A 73 -5.52 -9.89 -5.05
C GLY A 73 -6.09 -11.09 -4.31
N MET A 74 -5.92 -11.16 -2.99
CA MET A 74 -6.46 -12.23 -2.15
C MET A 74 -7.98 -12.22 -2.15
N LEU A 75 -8.61 -11.04 -2.02
CA LEU A 75 -10.06 -10.93 -2.04
C LEU A 75 -10.64 -11.42 -3.36
N LEU A 76 -10.07 -11.00 -4.49
CA LEU A 76 -10.50 -11.43 -5.81
C LEU A 76 -10.25 -12.92 -6.03
N SER A 77 -9.09 -13.45 -5.65
CA SER A 77 -8.74 -14.86 -5.78
C SER A 77 -9.69 -15.75 -4.98
N LYS A 78 -10.01 -15.35 -3.75
CA LYS A 78 -10.96 -16.04 -2.87
C LYS A 78 -12.38 -16.01 -3.45
N ASP A 79 -12.85 -14.87 -3.93
CA ASP A 79 -14.15 -14.75 -4.58
C ASP A 79 -14.23 -15.59 -5.85
N ARG A 80 -13.13 -15.70 -6.61
CA ARG A 80 -13.02 -16.49 -7.83
C ARG A 80 -13.11 -18.01 -7.57
N THR A 81 -12.53 -18.49 -6.49
CA THR A 81 -12.58 -19.91 -6.12
C THR A 81 -13.91 -20.29 -5.45
N SER A 82 -14.67 -19.32 -5.00
CA SER A 82 -16.02 -19.52 -4.45
C SER A 82 -17.10 -19.46 -5.54
N SER A 83 -18.29 -20.00 -5.25
CA SER A 83 -19.46 -19.85 -6.12
C SER A 83 -19.98 -18.41 -6.23
N PHE A 84 -19.37 -17.47 -5.52
CA PHE A 84 -19.80 -16.07 -5.49
C PHE A 84 -19.59 -15.38 -6.84
N LEU A 85 -18.45 -15.58 -7.48
CA LEU A 85 -18.14 -14.95 -8.76
C LEU A 85 -19.07 -15.46 -9.89
N MET A 86 -19.43 -16.75 -9.87
CA MET A 86 -20.42 -17.30 -10.80
C MET A 86 -21.77 -16.59 -10.66
N ARG A 87 -22.23 -16.36 -9.43
CA ARG A 87 -23.47 -15.63 -9.17
C ARG A 87 -23.37 -14.16 -9.54
N LEU A 88 -22.19 -13.56 -9.42
CA LEU A 88 -21.95 -12.18 -9.81
C LEU A 88 -22.04 -12.02 -11.34
N PHE A 89 -21.51 -12.96 -12.11
CA PHE A 89 -21.59 -12.94 -13.57
C PHE A 89 -23.01 -13.16 -14.13
N THR A 90 -23.91 -13.79 -13.38
CA THR A 90 -25.33 -13.87 -13.75
C THR A 90 -26.11 -12.60 -13.42
N SER A 91 -25.50 -11.67 -12.67
CA SER A 91 -26.09 -10.37 -12.36
C SER A 91 -25.82 -9.38 -13.50
N PRO A 92 -26.66 -8.35 -13.68
CA PRO A 92 -26.49 -7.35 -14.72
C PRO A 92 -25.41 -6.28 -14.33
N MET A 93 -24.23 -6.74 -13.87
CA MET A 93 -23.08 -5.90 -13.58
C MET A 93 -22.21 -5.73 -14.83
N THR A 94 -21.67 -4.53 -15.02
CA THR A 94 -20.67 -4.26 -16.06
C THR A 94 -19.26 -4.59 -15.58
N ALA A 95 -18.32 -4.76 -16.51
CA ALA A 95 -16.91 -4.95 -16.17
C ALA A 95 -16.36 -3.79 -15.32
N THR A 96 -16.82 -2.56 -15.59
CA THR A 96 -16.44 -1.37 -14.83
C THR A 96 -16.98 -1.44 -13.39
N ASP A 97 -18.24 -1.86 -13.19
CA ASP A 97 -18.81 -2.05 -11.85
C ASP A 97 -18.00 -3.08 -11.05
N PHE A 98 -17.53 -4.13 -11.72
CA PHE A 98 -16.72 -5.19 -11.14
C PHE A 98 -15.34 -4.66 -10.70
N ILE A 99 -14.58 -4.04 -11.61
CA ILE A 99 -13.23 -3.52 -11.32
C ILE A 99 -13.30 -2.45 -10.23
N LEU A 100 -14.18 -1.46 -10.37
CA LEU A 100 -14.32 -0.39 -9.39
C LEU A 100 -14.87 -0.89 -8.05
N GLY A 101 -15.69 -1.92 -8.06
CA GLY A 101 -16.21 -2.52 -6.84
C GLY A 101 -15.13 -3.19 -5.96
N TYR A 102 -14.04 -3.69 -6.56
CA TYR A 102 -12.86 -4.15 -5.83
C TYR A 102 -11.87 -3.01 -5.54
N SER A 103 -11.65 -2.11 -6.49
CA SER A 103 -10.60 -1.06 -6.37
C SER A 103 -10.97 0.02 -5.36
N LEU A 104 -12.20 0.53 -5.39
CA LEU A 104 -12.63 1.62 -4.52
C LEU A 104 -12.43 1.35 -3.03
N PRO A 105 -12.82 0.18 -2.49
CA PRO A 105 -12.57 -0.16 -1.10
C PRO A 105 -11.08 -0.07 -0.72
N MET A 106 -10.20 -0.57 -1.58
CA MET A 106 -8.77 -0.59 -1.34
C MET A 106 -8.17 0.81 -1.37
N ILE A 107 -8.60 1.66 -2.32
CA ILE A 107 -8.17 3.06 -2.41
C ILE A 107 -8.62 3.83 -1.17
N VAL A 108 -9.86 3.66 -0.72
CA VAL A 108 -10.35 4.29 0.50
C VAL A 108 -9.52 3.83 1.71
N MET A 109 -9.22 2.54 1.83
CA MET A 109 -8.36 2.02 2.89
C MET A 109 -6.94 2.58 2.83
N THR A 110 -6.37 2.76 1.63
CA THR A 110 -5.07 3.42 1.45
C THR A 110 -5.11 4.86 1.94
N ILE A 111 -6.13 5.63 1.58
CA ILE A 111 -6.28 7.03 2.03
C ILE A 111 -6.38 7.09 3.55
N VAL A 112 -7.19 6.22 4.15
CA VAL A 112 -7.32 6.14 5.62
C VAL A 112 -5.98 5.78 6.27
N GLN A 113 -5.28 4.77 5.74
CA GLN A 113 -3.97 4.35 6.23
C GLN A 113 -2.93 5.47 6.12
N ALA A 114 -2.83 6.12 4.96
CA ALA A 114 -1.91 7.24 4.75
C ALA A 114 -2.20 8.40 5.71
N THR A 115 -3.48 8.77 5.85
CA THR A 115 -3.90 9.84 6.74
C THR A 115 -3.52 9.54 8.20
N ILE A 116 -3.82 8.34 8.68
CA ILE A 116 -3.48 7.94 10.05
C ILE A 116 -1.96 7.91 10.24
N THR A 117 -1.21 7.35 9.29
CA THR A 117 0.26 7.26 9.38
C THR A 117 0.90 8.66 9.43
N LEU A 118 0.46 9.60 8.57
CA LEU A 118 0.99 10.96 8.54
C LEU A 118 0.59 11.77 9.78
N LEU A 119 -0.63 11.59 10.29
CA LEU A 119 -1.05 12.23 11.56
C LEU A 119 -0.24 11.70 12.74
N VAL A 120 -0.02 10.39 12.81
CA VAL A 120 0.82 9.79 13.86
C VAL A 120 2.28 10.24 13.72
N ALA A 121 2.80 10.39 12.51
CA ALA A 121 4.13 10.94 12.25
C ALA A 121 4.28 12.38 12.79
N GLY A 122 3.19 13.16 12.82
CA GLY A 122 3.16 14.49 13.45
C GLY A 122 3.56 14.46 14.91
N PHE A 123 3.19 13.43 15.69
CA PHE A 123 3.62 13.25 17.07
C PHE A 123 5.12 12.95 17.20
N PHE A 124 5.74 12.43 16.15
CA PHE A 124 7.17 12.15 16.09
C PHE A 124 7.99 13.29 15.45
N GLY A 125 7.35 14.46 15.20
CA GLY A 125 8.03 15.66 14.74
C GLY A 125 7.90 15.95 13.23
N LEU A 126 7.01 15.29 12.51
CA LEU A 126 6.66 15.68 11.14
C LEU A 126 5.89 17.01 11.17
N ASN A 127 6.36 17.99 10.40
CA ASN A 127 5.67 19.27 10.26
C ASN A 127 4.36 19.10 9.49
N ILE A 128 3.24 19.33 10.16
CA ILE A 128 1.92 19.26 9.54
C ILE A 128 1.69 20.54 8.73
N ASN A 129 1.79 20.44 7.42
CA ASN A 129 1.58 21.52 6.46
C ASN A 129 0.77 21.02 5.25
N ILE A 130 0.57 21.88 4.26
CA ILE A 130 -0.19 21.54 3.05
C ILE A 130 0.40 20.36 2.28
N ASN A 131 1.70 20.07 2.42
CA ASN A 131 2.36 18.96 1.75
C ASN A 131 1.78 17.60 2.17
N ILE A 132 1.22 17.49 3.38
CA ILE A 132 0.51 16.27 3.81
C ILE A 132 -0.67 15.96 2.90
N LEU A 133 -1.42 16.98 2.48
CA LEU A 133 -2.53 16.79 1.55
C LEU A 133 -2.03 16.27 0.20
N PHE A 134 -0.94 16.85 -0.31
CA PHE A 134 -0.32 16.37 -1.54
C PHE A 134 0.19 14.92 -1.39
N ALA A 135 0.83 14.58 -0.28
CA ALA A 135 1.28 13.21 0.00
C ALA A 135 0.12 12.20 0.01
N ILE A 136 -1.03 12.55 0.60
CA ILE A 136 -2.23 11.70 0.59
C ILE A 136 -2.76 11.52 -0.84
N ILE A 137 -2.81 12.58 -1.64
CA ILE A 137 -3.26 12.53 -3.03
C ILE A 137 -2.33 11.64 -3.87
N MET A 138 -1.02 11.82 -3.72
CA MET A 138 -0.03 11.02 -4.44
C MET A 138 -0.07 9.55 -4.02
N THR A 139 -0.24 9.28 -2.72
CA THR A 139 -0.44 7.92 -2.21
C THR A 139 -1.72 7.29 -2.78
N ALA A 140 -2.80 8.03 -2.90
CA ALA A 140 -4.04 7.55 -3.52
C ALA A 140 -3.86 7.22 -5.01
N LEU A 141 -3.13 8.06 -5.76
CA LEU A 141 -2.81 7.82 -7.17
C LEU A 141 -1.93 6.57 -7.35
N THR A 142 -0.88 6.44 -6.55
CA THR A 142 0.01 5.27 -6.57
C THR A 142 -0.71 3.99 -6.15
N SER A 143 -1.68 4.09 -5.24
CA SER A 143 -2.49 2.94 -4.83
C SER A 143 -3.29 2.34 -5.99
N LEU A 144 -3.69 3.13 -6.99
CA LEU A 144 -4.35 2.62 -8.20
C LEU A 144 -3.48 1.60 -8.93
N LEU A 145 -2.17 1.89 -9.07
CA LEU A 145 -1.23 0.99 -9.70
C LEU A 145 -1.06 -0.31 -8.88
N PHE A 146 -0.87 -0.19 -7.57
CA PHE A 146 -0.69 -1.35 -6.70
C PHE A 146 -1.96 -2.20 -6.63
N VAL A 147 -3.11 -1.60 -6.43
CA VAL A 147 -4.41 -2.31 -6.42
C VAL A 147 -4.67 -2.97 -7.77
N GLY A 148 -4.41 -2.27 -8.88
CA GLY A 148 -4.51 -2.84 -10.23
C GLY A 148 -3.61 -4.06 -10.41
N THR A 149 -2.35 -3.99 -9.95
CA THR A 149 -1.41 -5.11 -9.96
C THR A 149 -1.92 -6.27 -9.11
N GLY A 150 -2.45 -5.99 -7.92
CA GLY A 150 -3.05 -6.98 -7.05
C GLY A 150 -4.24 -7.69 -7.69
N LEU A 151 -5.16 -6.94 -8.28
CA LEU A 151 -6.31 -7.50 -9.00
C LEU A 151 -5.86 -8.33 -10.22
N PHE A 152 -4.84 -7.89 -10.94
CA PHE A 152 -4.27 -8.65 -12.04
C PHE A 152 -3.78 -10.01 -11.57
N PHE A 153 -2.93 -10.09 -10.55
CA PHE A 153 -2.45 -11.35 -10.01
C PHE A 153 -3.58 -12.17 -9.37
N GLY A 154 -4.54 -11.54 -8.67
CA GLY A 154 -5.70 -12.20 -8.10
C GLY A 154 -6.64 -12.81 -9.15
N SER A 155 -6.64 -12.26 -10.39
CA SER A 155 -7.42 -12.82 -11.50
C SER A 155 -6.82 -14.11 -12.09
N ILE A 156 -5.52 -14.32 -11.95
CA ILE A 156 -4.79 -15.42 -12.59
C ILE A 156 -4.36 -16.47 -11.57
N LEU A 157 -3.87 -16.03 -10.40
CA LEU A 157 -3.25 -16.89 -9.39
C LEU A 157 -4.26 -17.34 -8.33
N ASN A 158 -3.94 -18.43 -7.66
CA ASN A 158 -4.69 -18.85 -6.48
C ASN A 158 -4.27 -18.04 -5.23
N ASP A 159 -5.03 -18.13 -4.17
CA ASP A 159 -4.85 -17.36 -2.93
C ASP A 159 -3.44 -17.47 -2.33
N LYS A 160 -2.89 -18.70 -2.28
CA LYS A 160 -1.53 -18.93 -1.78
C LYS A 160 -0.45 -18.29 -2.65
N ALA A 161 -0.61 -18.37 -3.98
CA ALA A 161 0.34 -17.78 -4.93
C ALA A 161 0.24 -16.24 -4.93
N VAL A 162 -0.95 -15.67 -4.77
CA VAL A 162 -1.13 -14.22 -4.56
C VAL A 162 -0.40 -13.77 -3.29
N GLY A 163 -0.51 -14.52 -2.19
CA GLY A 163 0.24 -14.26 -0.96
C GLY A 163 1.75 -14.23 -1.20
N GLY A 164 2.28 -15.16 -1.97
CA GLY A 164 3.70 -15.21 -2.34
C GLY A 164 4.12 -14.04 -3.26
N VAL A 165 3.37 -13.77 -4.32
CA VAL A 165 3.74 -12.75 -5.32
C VAL A 165 3.48 -11.34 -4.79
N CYS A 166 2.30 -11.04 -4.30
CA CYS A 166 1.98 -9.69 -3.81
C CYS A 166 2.50 -9.44 -2.38
N GLY A 167 2.40 -10.43 -1.50
CA GLY A 167 2.80 -10.28 -0.11
C GLY A 167 4.31 -10.34 0.12
N ALA A 168 5.02 -11.27 -0.54
CA ALA A 168 6.46 -11.39 -0.36
C ALA A 168 7.23 -10.67 -1.47
N LEU A 169 7.03 -11.06 -2.75
CA LEU A 169 7.86 -10.56 -3.84
C LEU A 169 7.60 -9.07 -4.10
N LEU A 170 6.37 -8.66 -4.34
CA LEU A 170 6.05 -7.25 -4.65
C LEU A 170 6.39 -6.33 -3.49
N THR A 171 6.12 -6.74 -2.25
CA THR A 171 6.42 -5.95 -1.05
C THR A 171 7.93 -5.77 -0.87
N ASN A 172 8.73 -6.82 -1.04
CA ASN A 172 10.20 -6.71 -0.97
C ASN A 172 10.75 -5.86 -2.12
N VAL A 173 10.33 -6.12 -3.35
CA VAL A 173 10.76 -5.34 -4.52
C VAL A 173 10.40 -3.86 -4.33
N ALA A 174 9.17 -3.54 -3.93
CA ALA A 174 8.75 -2.18 -3.67
C ALA A 174 9.57 -1.54 -2.53
N GLY A 175 9.81 -2.25 -1.44
CA GLY A 175 10.61 -1.76 -0.32
C GLY A 175 12.05 -1.41 -0.71
N TRP A 176 12.71 -2.28 -1.47
CA TRP A 176 14.08 -2.04 -1.92
C TRP A 176 14.19 -0.95 -3.01
N LEU A 177 13.27 -0.95 -3.97
CA LEU A 177 13.32 -0.04 -5.12
C LEU A 177 12.65 1.32 -4.87
N SER A 178 11.99 1.51 -3.72
CA SER A 178 11.40 2.80 -3.34
C SER A 178 12.36 3.78 -2.69
N GLY A 179 13.55 3.31 -2.28
CA GLY A 179 14.48 4.11 -1.49
C GLY A 179 14.12 4.22 0.00
N VAL A 180 13.02 3.60 0.46
CA VAL A 180 12.58 3.65 1.87
C VAL A 180 13.56 2.95 2.80
N PHE A 181 14.04 1.77 2.41
CA PHE A 181 14.95 0.97 3.24
C PHE A 181 16.43 1.12 2.84
N VAL A 182 16.71 1.54 1.63
CA VAL A 182 18.09 1.73 1.15
C VAL A 182 18.17 3.00 0.31
N PRO A 183 19.02 3.97 0.68
CA PRO A 183 19.19 5.18 -0.12
C PRO A 183 19.73 4.83 -1.51
N ILE A 184 18.99 5.18 -2.55
CA ILE A 184 19.31 4.84 -3.93
C ILE A 184 20.64 5.47 -4.37
N ASP A 185 20.93 6.65 -3.84
CA ASP A 185 22.16 7.37 -4.17
C ASP A 185 23.44 6.69 -3.67
N LEU A 186 23.35 5.83 -2.66
CA LEU A 186 24.50 5.07 -2.15
C LEU A 186 24.88 3.89 -3.05
N ILE A 187 23.90 3.32 -3.78
CA ILE A 187 24.15 2.12 -4.60
C ILE A 187 24.64 2.50 -5.99
N GLY A 188 24.02 3.52 -6.62
CA GLY A 188 24.40 3.99 -7.95
C GLY A 188 24.22 2.96 -9.07
N GLY A 189 24.85 3.21 -10.22
CA GLY A 189 24.95 2.28 -11.35
C GLY A 189 23.61 1.79 -11.92
N ALA A 190 23.59 0.52 -12.34
CA ALA A 190 22.39 -0.11 -12.96
C ALA A 190 21.18 -0.13 -12.01
N PHE A 191 21.37 -0.22 -10.71
CA PHE A 191 20.30 -0.19 -9.72
C PHE A 191 19.56 1.14 -9.75
N LYS A 192 20.28 2.27 -9.79
CA LYS A 192 19.67 3.61 -9.90
C LYS A 192 18.87 3.77 -11.20
N THR A 193 19.34 3.19 -12.29
CA THR A 193 18.61 3.22 -13.57
C THR A 193 17.31 2.44 -13.49
N ILE A 194 17.31 1.26 -12.88
CA ILE A 194 16.12 0.42 -12.70
C ILE A 194 15.09 1.12 -11.78
N THR A 195 15.54 1.70 -10.67
CA THR A 195 14.66 2.42 -9.74
C THR A 195 14.01 3.64 -10.37
N ASN A 196 14.72 4.37 -11.22
CA ASN A 196 14.20 5.53 -11.93
C ASN A 196 13.19 5.19 -13.05
N ILE A 197 13.20 3.96 -13.56
CA ILE A 197 12.21 3.50 -14.55
C ILE A 197 10.93 3.06 -13.84
N LEU A 198 11.05 2.52 -12.62
CA LEU A 198 9.93 1.95 -11.89
C LEU A 198 9.18 3.01 -11.05
N PRO A 199 7.86 2.87 -10.90
CA PRO A 199 7.05 3.86 -10.21
C PRO A 199 7.27 3.93 -8.70
N PHE A 200 8.00 2.96 -8.12
CA PHE A 200 8.17 2.83 -6.67
C PHE A 200 8.92 4.02 -6.05
N TYR A 201 10.03 4.42 -6.65
CA TYR A 201 10.83 5.55 -6.19
C TYR A 201 10.07 6.86 -6.31
N HIS A 202 9.48 7.11 -7.46
CA HIS A 202 8.72 8.35 -7.72
C HIS A 202 7.51 8.51 -6.79
N SER A 203 6.96 7.41 -6.29
CA SER A 203 5.84 7.43 -5.33
C SER A 203 6.24 7.95 -3.95
N VAL A 204 7.52 7.87 -3.60
CA VAL A 204 8.04 8.32 -2.30
C VAL A 204 8.64 9.73 -2.42
N GLU A 205 9.22 10.05 -3.59
CA GLU A 205 9.87 11.34 -3.84
C GLU A 205 8.85 12.48 -4.08
N ALA A 206 7.68 12.15 -4.62
CA ALA A 206 6.60 13.11 -4.92
C ALA A 206 5.88 13.62 -3.67
#